data_afb7a4fa6f3c0bd0f827f784431360e2
#
_entry.id   afb7a4fa6f3c0bd0f827f784431360e2
#
_cell.length_a   1.000
_cell.length_b   1.000
_cell.length_c   1.000
_cell.angle_alpha   90.00
_cell.angle_beta   90.00
_cell.angle_gamma   90.00
#
_symmetry.space_group_name_H-M   'P 1'
#
loop_
_entity.id
_entity.type
_entity.pdbx_description
1 polymer ?
#
loop_
_entity_poly.entity_id
_entity_poly.type
_entity_poly.pdbx_seq_one_letter_code
_entity_poly.pdbx_strand_id
1 'polypeptide(L)' 'MRKIKITAANKKHFDSLIKDFRNNGFMLVTYGARLAELETETEFVIIEY' A
#
# COMPACT_ATOMS: atom_id res chain seq x y z
N MET A 1 1.90 6.64 15.17
CA MET A 1 1.90 5.91 13.88
C MET A 1 1.93 6.90 12.73
N ARG A 2 2.84 6.72 11.82
CA ARG A 2 2.97 7.56 10.64
C ARG A 2 2.03 7.08 9.53
N LYS A 3 1.26 7.99 8.96
CA LYS A 3 0.35 7.67 7.85
C LYS A 3 0.89 8.23 6.55
N ILE A 4 0.92 7.40 5.52
CA ILE A 4 1.42 7.76 4.19
C ILE A 4 0.31 7.43 3.18
N LYS A 5 -0.01 8.37 2.30
CA LYS A 5 -0.97 8.15 1.23
C LYS A 5 -0.27 8.28 -0.12
N ILE A 6 -0.44 7.26 -0.96
CA ILE A 6 0.18 7.22 -2.29
C ILE A 6 -0.92 7.03 -3.33
N THR A 7 -0.86 7.82 -4.39
CA THR A 7 -1.74 7.63 -5.54
C THR A 7 -0.93 7.01 -6.67
N ALA A 8 -1.31 5.80 -7.07
CA ALA A 8 -0.66 5.11 -8.18
C ALA A 8 -1.16 5.66 -9.52
N ALA A 9 -0.37 5.54 -10.55
CA ALA A 9 -0.72 6.05 -11.88
C ALA A 9 -1.77 5.17 -12.57
N ASN A 10 -1.75 3.87 -12.29
CA ASN A 10 -2.64 2.88 -12.90
C ASN A 10 -2.60 1.59 -12.09
N LYS A 11 -3.35 0.58 -12.53
CA LYS A 11 -3.43 -0.71 -11.82
C LYS A 11 -2.07 -1.40 -11.74
N LYS A 12 -1.30 -1.39 -12.79
CA LYS A 12 0.02 -2.02 -12.80
C LYS A 12 0.95 -1.38 -11.78
N HIS A 13 0.96 -0.05 -11.72
CA HIS A 13 1.73 0.70 -10.72
C HIS A 13 1.23 0.41 -9.32
N PHE A 14 -0.08 0.35 -9.13
CA PHE A 14 -0.74 0.02 -7.87
C PHE A 14 -0.26 -1.35 -7.35
N ASP A 15 -0.34 -2.38 -8.20
CA ASP A 15 0.08 -3.73 -7.82
C ASP A 15 1.58 -3.79 -7.51
N SER A 16 2.39 -3.06 -8.27
CA SER A 16 3.83 -2.99 -8.05
C SER A 16 4.18 -2.37 -6.70
N LEU A 17 3.49 -1.29 -6.34
CA LEU A 17 3.69 -0.64 -5.03
C LEU A 17 3.33 -1.58 -3.88
N ILE A 18 2.22 -2.29 -4.00
CA ILE A 18 1.80 -3.25 -2.97
C ILE A 18 2.88 -4.32 -2.78
N LYS A 19 3.39 -4.85 -3.87
CA LYS A 19 4.44 -5.87 -3.84
C LYS A 19 5.70 -5.34 -3.16
N ASP A 20 6.11 -4.13 -3.51
CA ASP A 20 7.31 -3.51 -2.96
C ASP A 20 7.17 -3.31 -1.45
N PHE A 21 6.03 -2.80 -0.98
CA PHE A 21 5.81 -2.62 0.45
C PHE A 21 5.80 -3.95 1.19
N ARG A 22 5.16 -4.97 0.63
CA ARG A 22 5.16 -6.30 1.25
C ARG A 22 6.57 -6.88 1.34
N ASN A 23 7.39 -6.68 0.32
CA ASN A 23 8.78 -7.11 0.32
C ASN A 23 9.62 -6.36 1.36
N ASN A 24 9.17 -5.20 1.79
CA ASN A 24 9.84 -4.41 2.82
C ASN A 24 9.23 -4.61 4.22
N GLY A 25 8.47 -5.68 4.40
CA GLY A 25 7.97 -6.06 5.72
C GLY A 25 6.61 -5.48 6.10
N PHE A 26 5.91 -4.83 5.19
CA PHE A 26 4.57 -4.34 5.44
C PHE A 26 3.55 -5.47 5.32
N MET A 27 2.57 -5.47 6.22
CA MET A 27 1.48 -6.41 6.21
C MET A 27 0.29 -5.81 5.47
N LEU A 28 -0.29 -6.56 4.53
CA LEU A 28 -1.48 -6.13 3.80
C LEU A 28 -2.70 -6.27 4.72
N VAL A 29 -3.35 -5.15 4.99
CA VAL A 29 -4.52 -5.09 5.87
C VAL A 29 -5.82 -5.15 5.07
N THR A 30 -5.89 -4.37 3.99
CA THR A 30 -7.07 -4.29 3.14
C THR A 30 -6.63 -4.26 1.68
N TYR A 31 -7.34 -4.99 0.84
CA TYR A 31 -7.07 -4.98 -0.58
C TYR A 31 -8.39 -4.92 -1.35
N GLY A 32 -8.61 -3.84 -2.06
CA GLY A 32 -9.79 -3.65 -2.90
C GLY A 32 -9.40 -3.42 -4.34
N ALA A 33 -10.40 -3.15 -5.19
CA ALA A 33 -10.18 -2.95 -6.62
C ALA A 33 -9.26 -1.77 -6.92
N ARG A 34 -9.34 -0.70 -6.11
CA ARG A 34 -8.58 0.53 -6.34
C ARG A 34 -7.96 1.09 -5.05
N LEU A 35 -7.98 0.33 -3.98
CA LEU A 35 -7.50 0.76 -2.68
C LEU A 35 -6.79 -0.40 -1.99
N ALA A 36 -5.64 -0.14 -1.40
CA ALA A 36 -4.94 -1.09 -0.56
C ALA A 36 -4.40 -0.38 0.67
N GLU A 37 -4.38 -1.09 1.79
CA GLU A 37 -3.84 -0.58 3.03
C GLU A 37 -2.83 -1.58 3.56
N LEU A 38 -1.65 -1.09 3.93
CA LEU A 38 -0.58 -1.91 4.47
C LEU A 38 -0.03 -1.23 5.71
N GLU A 39 0.53 -2.01 6.63
CA GLU A 39 1.07 -1.44 7.86
C GLU A 39 2.29 -2.18 8.38
N THR A 40 3.06 -1.46 9.19
CA THR A 40 4.06 -2.00 10.10
C THR A 40 3.70 -1.54 11.51
N GLU A 41 4.54 -1.80 12.49
CA GLU A 41 4.32 -1.32 13.86
C GLU A 41 4.32 0.21 13.97
N THR A 42 4.97 0.90 13.04
CA THR A 42 5.17 2.35 13.12
C THR A 42 4.55 3.13 11.97
N GLU A 43 4.17 2.46 10.89
CA GLU A 43 3.72 3.13 9.67
C GLU A 43 2.45 2.49 9.10
N PHE A 44 1.60 3.33 8.52
CA PHE A 44 0.38 2.91 7.85
C PHE A 44 0.36 3.53 6.46
N VAL A 45 0.24 2.70 5.44
CA VAL A 45 0.29 3.15 4.04
C VAL A 45 -1.04 2.87 3.36
N ILE A 46 -1.57 3.87 2.69
CA ILE A 46 -2.78 3.76 1.86
C ILE A 46 -2.36 3.99 0.42
N ILE A 47 -2.65 3.05 -0.46
CA ILE A 47 -2.35 3.16 -1.89
C ILE A 47 -3.68 3.11 -2.65
N GLU A 48 -3.88 4.06 -3.55
CA GLU A 48 -5.09 4.12 -4.36
C GLU A 48 -4.79 4.54 -5.80
N TYR A 49 -5.74 4.35 -6.69
CA TYR A 49 -5.66 4.87 -8.07
C TYR A 49 -7.01 5.07 -8.73
#